data_4a2bada8e40bebc1c0d30c86e7494fb8
#
_entry.id   4a2bada8e40bebc1c0d30c86e7494fb8
#
_cell.length_a   1.000
_cell.length_b   1.000
_cell.length_c   1.000
_cell.angle_alpha   90.00
_cell.angle_beta   90.00
_cell.angle_gamma   90.00
#
_symmetry.space_group_name_H-M   'P 1'
#
loop_
_entity.id
_entity.type
_entity.pdbx_description
1 polymer ?
#
loop_
_entity_poly.entity_id
_entity_poly.type
_entity_poly.pdbx_seq_one_letter_code
_entity_poly.pdbx_strand_id
1 'polypeptide(L)'
;MNTAMAHAWRLGLFTGKPQGAADATGLSADGRSSYYAQRQIARRRTAKKPRKTRKTKRYALTKWPKINAVIHTQSHLILAACITEGPSHDSPELPGLLRQTTKRVALDCLLADSGYDAEAHHRLARQELHMRSTVIALNPRNQGRKWPKTRYRRQMKRRFHRHVFGQRWQVESVWSRHKRKLGWVLSAKSDATQAYECHTRIMTHNLMLLAYG
;
A
#
# COMPACT_ATOMS: atom_id res chain seq x y z
N MET A 1 -8.00 5.75 14.94
CA MET A 1 -6.94 4.74 14.77
C MET A 1 -6.14 4.45 16.04
N ASN A 2 -5.69 5.43 16.78
CA ASN A 2 -4.91 5.19 18.02
C ASN A 2 -5.66 4.39 19.09
N THR A 3 -6.95 4.67 19.30
CA THR A 3 -7.81 3.93 20.26
C THR A 3 -7.94 2.45 19.90
N ALA A 4 -8.12 2.15 18.61
CA ALA A 4 -8.17 0.76 18.11
C ALA A 4 -6.84 0.03 18.36
N MET A 5 -5.70 0.71 18.13
CA MET A 5 -4.38 0.12 18.40
C MET A 5 -4.14 -0.10 19.89
N ALA A 6 -4.57 0.84 20.76
CA ALA A 6 -4.49 0.66 22.21
C ALA A 6 -5.33 -0.54 22.69
N HIS A 7 -6.48 -0.77 22.08
CA HIS A 7 -7.30 -1.96 22.37
C HIS A 7 -6.62 -3.23 21.89
N ALA A 8 -6.06 -3.25 20.68
CA ALA A 8 -5.29 -4.38 20.15
C ALA A 8 -4.09 -4.75 21.05
N TRP A 9 -3.40 -3.77 21.64
CA TRP A 9 -2.35 -3.98 22.63
C TRP A 9 -2.87 -4.70 23.89
N ARG A 10 -4.02 -4.25 24.41
CA ARG A 10 -4.66 -4.89 25.58
C ARG A 10 -5.06 -6.33 25.29
N LEU A 11 -5.44 -6.64 24.06
CA LEU A 11 -5.75 -8.01 23.60
C LEU A 11 -4.50 -8.85 23.31
N GLY A 12 -3.29 -8.30 23.47
CA GLY A 12 -2.05 -9.04 23.24
C GLY A 12 -1.75 -9.34 21.77
N LEU A 13 -2.40 -8.65 20.81
CA LEU A 13 -2.26 -8.95 19.37
C LEU A 13 -0.88 -8.60 18.79
N PHE A 14 -0.04 -7.87 19.53
CA PHE A 14 1.29 -7.45 19.10
C PHE A 14 2.41 -8.07 19.93
N THR A 15 2.17 -9.21 20.57
CA THR A 15 3.17 -9.93 21.36
C THR A 15 4.22 -10.63 20.48
N GLY A 16 5.41 -10.87 21.03
CA GLY A 16 6.46 -11.61 20.34
C GLY A 16 7.26 -10.75 19.36
N LYS A 17 7.31 -11.16 18.10
CA LYS A 17 8.09 -10.52 17.01
C LYS A 17 7.16 -10.00 15.92
N PRO A 18 6.51 -8.85 16.10
CA PRO A 18 5.52 -8.35 15.16
C PRO A 18 6.12 -8.13 13.77
N GLN A 19 5.47 -8.65 12.74
CA GLN A 19 5.87 -8.46 11.35
C GLN A 19 4.89 -7.54 10.65
N GLY A 20 5.42 -6.57 9.91
CA GLY A 20 4.65 -5.68 9.06
C GLY A 20 4.82 -6.03 7.59
N ALA A 21 3.74 -6.02 6.82
CA ALA A 21 3.79 -6.12 5.37
C ALA A 21 3.29 -4.81 4.73
N ALA A 22 4.09 -4.26 3.81
CA ALA A 22 3.74 -3.05 3.07
C ALA A 22 3.21 -3.40 1.68
N ASP A 23 2.11 -2.78 1.30
CA ASP A 23 1.49 -2.92 -0.02
C ASP A 23 0.49 -1.80 -0.29
N ALA A 24 -0.02 -1.75 -1.52
CA ALA A 24 -1.04 -0.80 -1.91
C ALA A 24 -2.19 -1.46 -2.67
N THR A 25 -3.37 -0.86 -2.57
CA THR A 25 -4.54 -1.30 -3.35
C THR A 25 -5.29 -0.12 -3.92
N GLY A 26 -5.72 -0.23 -5.17
CA GLY A 26 -6.60 0.75 -5.80
C GLY A 26 -8.07 0.44 -5.50
N LEU A 27 -8.87 1.49 -5.37
CA LEU A 27 -10.32 1.43 -5.33
C LEU A 27 -10.90 2.14 -6.56
N SER A 28 -12.01 1.64 -7.08
CA SER A 28 -12.67 2.30 -8.20
C SER A 28 -13.43 3.55 -7.72
N ALA A 29 -13.25 4.65 -8.42
CA ALA A 29 -14.03 5.88 -8.23
C ALA A 29 -15.24 5.98 -9.19
N ASP A 30 -15.48 4.94 -10.00
CA ASP A 30 -16.50 4.94 -11.07
C ASP A 30 -17.92 4.66 -10.58
N GLY A 31 -18.31 5.21 -9.44
CA GLY A 31 -19.70 5.40 -9.09
C GLY A 31 -20.42 6.44 -9.98
N ARG A 32 -19.78 6.88 -11.06
CA ARG A 32 -20.37 7.77 -12.07
C ARG A 32 -21.30 6.94 -12.95
N SER A 33 -22.57 7.36 -13.04
CA SER A 33 -23.49 6.74 -14.01
C SER A 33 -22.83 6.69 -15.39
N SER A 34 -23.10 5.64 -16.17
CA SER A 34 -22.61 5.48 -17.55
C SER A 34 -22.85 6.74 -18.41
N TYR A 35 -23.93 7.46 -18.13
CA TYR A 35 -24.26 8.77 -18.72
C TYR A 35 -23.18 9.84 -18.46
N TYR A 36 -22.66 9.95 -17.23
CA TYR A 36 -21.61 10.94 -16.88
C TYR A 36 -20.26 10.60 -17.52
N ALA A 37 -19.92 9.33 -17.58
CA ALA A 37 -18.71 8.86 -18.27
C ALA A 37 -18.79 9.14 -19.78
N GLN A 38 -19.90 8.84 -20.41
CA GLN A 38 -20.15 9.12 -21.82
C GLN A 38 -20.11 10.63 -22.13
N ARG A 39 -20.70 11.47 -21.29
CA ARG A 39 -20.68 12.93 -21.46
C ARG A 39 -19.27 13.54 -21.30
N GLN A 40 -18.44 13.00 -20.43
CA GLN A 40 -17.02 13.41 -20.36
C GLN A 40 -16.23 12.98 -21.60
N ILE A 41 -16.47 11.78 -22.11
CA ILE A 41 -15.84 11.30 -23.34
C ILE A 41 -16.28 12.16 -24.52
N ALA A 42 -17.57 12.52 -24.63
CA ALA A 42 -18.10 13.40 -25.66
C ALA A 42 -17.50 14.80 -25.59
N ARG A 43 -17.42 15.42 -24.39
CA ARG A 43 -16.78 16.73 -24.20
C ARG A 43 -15.29 16.75 -24.59
N ARG A 44 -14.56 15.65 -24.37
CA ARG A 44 -13.16 15.51 -24.80
C ARG A 44 -13.02 15.33 -26.30
N ARG A 45 -14.03 14.78 -26.99
CA ARG A 45 -14.05 14.63 -28.46
C ARG A 45 -14.35 15.92 -29.18
N THR A 46 -15.12 16.84 -28.57
CA THR A 46 -15.45 18.18 -29.15
C THR A 46 -14.40 19.23 -28.86
N ALA A 47 -13.50 19.04 -27.89
CA ALA A 47 -12.34 19.88 -27.70
C ALA A 47 -11.40 19.73 -28.91
N LYS A 48 -11.12 20.86 -29.62
CA LYS A 48 -10.33 20.96 -30.88
C LYS A 48 -9.17 19.96 -30.92
N LYS A 49 -9.09 19.13 -31.98
CA LYS A 49 -7.99 18.23 -32.28
C LYS A 49 -6.66 18.98 -32.28
N PRO A 50 -5.69 18.66 -31.45
CA PRO A 50 -4.34 19.14 -31.64
C PRO A 50 -3.77 18.51 -32.92
N ARG A 51 -3.04 19.32 -33.68
CA ARG A 51 -2.34 19.02 -34.94
C ARG A 51 -1.55 17.73 -34.81
N LYS A 52 -1.65 16.84 -35.81
CA LYS A 52 -1.02 15.52 -35.89
C LYS A 52 0.47 15.59 -35.56
N THR A 53 0.86 15.13 -34.40
CA THR A 53 2.22 14.70 -34.14
C THR A 53 2.13 13.28 -33.54
N ARG A 54 2.87 12.37 -34.18
CA ARG A 54 3.21 10.98 -33.88
C ARG A 54 2.38 10.29 -32.80
N LYS A 55 1.68 9.23 -33.19
CA LYS A 55 0.81 8.36 -32.38
C LYS A 55 1.52 7.78 -31.15
N THR A 56 1.56 8.50 -30.07
CA THR A 56 1.53 7.87 -28.75
C THR A 56 0.04 7.84 -28.35
N LYS A 57 -0.56 6.66 -28.31
CA LYS A 57 -1.85 6.45 -27.65
C LYS A 57 -1.64 6.88 -26.19
N ARG A 58 -1.92 8.15 -25.89
CA ARG A 58 -2.12 8.60 -24.51
C ARG A 58 -3.41 7.93 -24.07
N TYR A 59 -3.28 6.77 -23.44
CA TYR A 59 -4.33 6.29 -22.57
C TYR A 59 -4.52 7.42 -21.56
N ALA A 60 -5.68 8.06 -21.56
CA ALA A 60 -6.05 8.93 -20.46
C ALA A 60 -6.04 8.02 -19.21
N LEU A 61 -4.98 8.10 -18.44
CA LEU A 61 -4.84 7.38 -17.19
C LEU A 61 -5.97 7.88 -16.31
N THR A 62 -7.01 7.08 -16.15
CA THR A 62 -8.08 7.36 -15.19
C THR A 62 -7.43 7.35 -13.83
N LYS A 63 -7.55 8.46 -13.12
CA LYS A 63 -7.10 8.59 -11.75
C LYS A 63 -8.03 7.80 -10.84
N TRP A 64 -7.48 7.09 -9.88
CA TRP A 64 -8.23 6.34 -8.87
C TRP A 64 -7.61 6.50 -7.50
N PRO A 65 -8.39 6.50 -6.43
CA PRO A 65 -7.85 6.50 -5.08
C PRO A 65 -7.11 5.20 -4.80
N LYS A 66 -5.95 5.34 -4.16
CA LYS A 66 -5.05 4.26 -3.85
C LYS A 66 -4.70 4.29 -2.38
N ILE A 67 -4.96 3.21 -1.68
CA ILE A 67 -4.59 3.03 -0.28
C ILE A 67 -3.21 2.38 -0.25
N ASN A 68 -2.21 3.07 0.28
CA ASN A 68 -0.92 2.49 0.65
C ASN A 68 -0.94 2.22 2.15
N ALA A 69 -0.50 1.05 2.59
CA ALA A 69 -0.57 0.69 4.00
C ALA A 69 0.57 -0.23 4.44
N VAL A 70 0.79 -0.24 5.76
CA VAL A 70 1.52 -1.27 6.48
C VAL A 70 0.52 -2.02 7.35
N ILE A 71 0.45 -3.33 7.19
CA ILE A 71 -0.43 -4.20 7.97
C ILE A 71 0.39 -5.08 8.92
N HIS A 72 -0.22 -5.52 10.02
CA HIS A 72 0.33 -6.57 10.87
C HIS A 72 -0.03 -7.94 10.29
N THR A 73 0.98 -8.78 10.01
CA THR A 73 0.77 -10.03 9.26
C THR A 73 -0.07 -11.06 10.01
N GLN A 74 -0.05 -11.07 11.33
CA GLN A 74 -0.79 -12.06 12.14
C GLN A 74 -2.22 -11.61 12.43
N SER A 75 -2.42 -10.37 12.90
CA SER A 75 -3.76 -9.88 13.25
C SER A 75 -4.52 -9.26 12.07
N HIS A 76 -3.85 -9.03 10.93
CA HIS A 76 -4.40 -8.35 9.76
C HIS A 76 -4.84 -6.89 9.98
N LEU A 77 -4.49 -6.31 11.14
CA LEU A 77 -4.76 -4.91 11.42
C LEU A 77 -3.94 -3.99 10.51
N ILE A 78 -4.56 -2.96 9.99
CA ILE A 78 -3.88 -1.90 9.23
C ILE A 78 -3.26 -0.94 10.25
N LEU A 79 -1.93 -0.93 10.36
CA LEU A 79 -1.18 -0.17 11.36
C LEU A 79 -1.00 1.29 10.95
N ALA A 80 -0.74 1.54 9.69
CA ALA A 80 -0.66 2.87 9.09
C ALA A 80 -1.17 2.82 7.66
N ALA A 81 -1.76 3.92 7.20
CA ALA A 81 -2.19 4.06 5.81
C ALA A 81 -2.12 5.51 5.37
N CYS A 82 -1.88 5.72 4.08
CA CYS A 82 -2.06 6.99 3.40
C CYS A 82 -2.81 6.79 2.08
N ILE A 83 -3.53 7.81 1.67
CA ILE A 83 -4.29 7.80 0.43
C ILE A 83 -3.53 8.62 -0.60
N THR A 84 -3.28 8.02 -1.74
CA THR A 84 -2.67 8.66 -2.90
C THR A 84 -3.53 8.50 -4.13
N GLU A 85 -3.10 9.08 -5.22
CA GLU A 85 -3.79 8.98 -6.50
C GLU A 85 -3.02 8.03 -7.42
N GLY A 86 -3.68 7.00 -7.95
CA GLY A 86 -3.11 6.13 -8.98
C GLY A 86 -3.19 6.77 -10.38
N PRO A 87 -2.28 6.45 -11.28
CA PRO A 87 -1.16 5.54 -11.11
C PRO A 87 0.08 6.27 -10.55
N SER A 88 0.39 6.06 -9.31
CA SER A 88 1.63 6.54 -8.66
C SER A 88 2.45 5.36 -8.17
N HIS A 89 3.75 5.56 -8.00
CA HIS A 89 4.61 4.56 -7.35
C HIS A 89 4.33 4.53 -5.83
N ASP A 90 4.35 3.35 -5.23
CA ASP A 90 4.08 3.15 -3.80
C ASP A 90 5.32 3.39 -2.93
N SER A 91 6.49 3.18 -3.51
CA SER A 91 7.77 3.28 -2.84
C SER A 91 8.01 4.60 -2.09
N PRO A 92 7.65 5.79 -2.63
CA PRO A 92 7.83 7.07 -1.92
C PRO A 92 7.02 7.19 -0.63
N GLU A 93 5.90 6.47 -0.50
CA GLU A 93 5.01 6.56 0.66
C GLU A 93 5.52 5.73 1.85
N LEU A 94 6.36 4.73 1.58
CA LEU A 94 6.82 3.79 2.60
C LEU A 94 7.51 4.45 3.81
N PRO A 95 8.39 5.45 3.66
CA PRO A 95 9.03 6.10 4.81
C PRO A 95 8.02 6.73 5.78
N GLY A 96 7.02 7.44 5.27
CA GLY A 96 5.96 8.03 6.07
C GLY A 96 5.13 6.98 6.81
N LEU A 97 4.76 5.91 6.11
CA LEU A 97 4.00 4.80 6.67
C LEU A 97 4.77 4.07 7.78
N LEU A 98 6.06 3.81 7.58
CA LEU A 98 6.89 3.16 8.60
C LEU A 98 7.03 4.00 9.86
N ARG A 99 7.28 5.31 9.73
CA ARG A 99 7.34 6.23 10.88
C ARG A 99 6.01 6.31 11.64
N GLN A 100 4.87 6.25 10.93
CA GLN A 100 3.55 6.20 11.57
C GLN A 100 3.31 4.87 12.25
N THR A 101 3.73 3.77 11.63
CA THR A 101 3.59 2.42 12.19
C THR A 101 4.37 2.28 13.49
N THR A 102 5.64 2.69 13.52
CA THR A 102 6.51 2.53 14.70
C THR A 102 6.09 3.37 15.90
N LYS A 103 5.37 4.47 15.70
CA LYS A 103 4.71 5.20 16.79
C LYS A 103 3.59 4.40 17.48
N ARG A 104 3.11 3.32 16.85
CA ARG A 104 1.99 2.51 17.35
C ARG A 104 2.44 1.11 17.75
N VAL A 105 3.27 0.50 16.92
CA VAL A 105 3.75 -0.88 17.10
C VAL A 105 5.21 -0.97 16.67
N ALA A 106 6.07 -1.43 17.58
CA ALA A 106 7.47 -1.72 17.24
C ALA A 106 7.52 -3.01 16.40
N LEU A 107 7.79 -2.87 15.11
CA LEU A 107 7.94 -4.01 14.22
C LEU A 107 9.32 -4.66 14.36
N ASP A 108 9.37 -5.97 14.36
CA ASP A 108 10.59 -6.76 14.28
C ASP A 108 11.08 -6.95 12.84
N CYS A 109 10.15 -7.08 11.90
CA CYS A 109 10.45 -7.33 10.49
C CYS A 109 9.51 -6.57 9.56
N LEU A 110 10.06 -6.03 8.47
CA LEU A 110 9.30 -5.46 7.36
C LEU A 110 9.35 -6.38 6.15
N LEU A 111 8.18 -6.67 5.58
CA LEU A 111 8.01 -7.39 4.32
C LEU A 111 7.48 -6.44 3.26
N ALA A 112 8.06 -6.46 2.06
CA ALA A 112 7.55 -5.68 0.94
C ALA A 112 7.93 -6.32 -0.41
N ASP A 113 7.19 -6.00 -1.45
CA ASP A 113 7.47 -6.49 -2.79
C ASP A 113 8.64 -5.74 -3.46
N SER A 114 8.94 -6.11 -4.69
CA SER A 114 10.03 -5.52 -5.47
C SER A 114 9.78 -4.07 -5.90
N GLY A 115 8.56 -3.58 -5.80
CA GLY A 115 8.22 -2.17 -6.02
C GLY A 115 8.87 -1.25 -4.97
N TYR A 116 9.14 -1.80 -3.79
CA TYR A 116 9.78 -1.09 -2.67
C TYR A 116 11.30 -1.33 -2.59
N ASP A 117 11.92 -1.94 -3.61
CA ASP A 117 13.36 -2.25 -3.60
C ASP A 117 14.23 -1.00 -3.65
N ALA A 118 14.55 -0.47 -2.49
CA ALA A 118 15.48 0.65 -2.31
C ALA A 118 16.32 0.47 -1.04
N GLU A 119 17.64 0.72 -1.14
CA GLU A 119 18.55 0.67 0.03
C GLU A 119 18.09 1.61 1.14
N ALA A 120 17.52 2.78 0.78
CA ALA A 120 17.01 3.76 1.74
C ALA A 120 15.93 3.16 2.64
N HIS A 121 15.05 2.31 2.11
CA HIS A 121 14.00 1.67 2.90
C HIS A 121 14.56 0.68 3.92
N HIS A 122 15.58 -0.09 3.53
CA HIS A 122 16.28 -0.98 4.45
C HIS A 122 16.98 -0.20 5.56
N ARG A 123 17.66 0.91 5.20
CA ARG A 123 18.36 1.78 6.17
C ARG A 123 17.36 2.40 7.15
N LEU A 124 16.30 3.00 6.64
CA LEU A 124 15.23 3.57 7.47
C LEU A 124 14.70 2.54 8.46
N ALA A 125 14.26 1.37 7.96
CA ALA A 125 13.66 0.35 8.80
C ALA A 125 14.65 -0.19 9.85
N ARG A 126 15.88 -0.50 9.46
CA ARG A 126 16.83 -1.21 10.33
C ARG A 126 17.72 -0.29 11.17
N GLN A 127 18.10 0.88 10.65
CA GLN A 127 19.02 1.79 11.35
C GLN A 127 18.28 2.87 12.13
N GLU A 128 17.23 3.46 11.54
CA GLU A 128 16.50 4.54 12.19
C GLU A 128 15.33 4.03 13.05
N LEU A 129 14.60 3.02 12.57
CA LEU A 129 13.42 2.48 13.25
C LEU A 129 13.70 1.18 14.02
N HIS A 130 14.96 0.75 14.08
CA HIS A 130 15.48 -0.36 14.88
C HIS A 130 14.79 -1.72 14.64
N MET A 131 14.23 -1.94 13.45
CA MET A 131 13.73 -3.25 13.06
C MET A 131 14.89 -4.23 12.91
N ARG A 132 14.75 -5.45 13.44
CA ARG A 132 15.80 -6.48 13.35
C ARG A 132 16.07 -6.88 11.90
N SER A 133 15.02 -6.95 11.06
CA SER A 133 15.16 -7.42 9.68
C SER A 133 14.21 -6.73 8.71
N THR A 134 14.58 -6.81 7.44
CA THR A 134 13.74 -6.40 6.31
C THR A 134 13.86 -7.45 5.22
N VAL A 135 12.75 -7.91 4.67
CA VAL A 135 12.72 -8.85 3.54
C VAL A 135 11.94 -8.19 2.40
N ILE A 136 12.65 -7.48 1.55
CA ILE A 136 12.13 -6.79 0.38
C ILE A 136 12.66 -7.50 -0.86
N ALA A 137 11.76 -7.92 -1.74
CA ALA A 137 12.16 -8.59 -2.97
C ALA A 137 12.95 -7.63 -3.86
N LEU A 138 14.03 -8.13 -4.45
CA LEU A 138 14.86 -7.32 -5.36
C LEU A 138 14.13 -7.09 -6.68
N ASN A 139 14.17 -5.86 -7.18
CA ASN A 139 13.57 -5.52 -8.46
C ASN A 139 14.46 -5.98 -9.61
N PRO A 140 14.01 -6.91 -10.48
CA PRO A 140 14.80 -7.43 -11.60
C PRO A 140 15.23 -6.33 -12.59
N ARG A 141 14.41 -5.28 -12.78
CA ARG A 141 14.70 -4.18 -13.72
C ARG A 141 15.92 -3.35 -13.31
N ASN A 142 16.19 -3.29 -12.01
CA ASN A 142 17.30 -2.51 -11.46
C ASN A 142 18.61 -3.30 -11.37
N GLN A 143 18.60 -4.60 -11.70
CA GLN A 143 19.75 -5.47 -11.42
C GLN A 143 20.55 -5.80 -12.68
N GLY A 144 19.91 -5.92 -13.83
CA GLY A 144 20.56 -6.55 -14.97
C GLY A 144 21.28 -7.84 -14.54
N ARG A 145 22.45 -8.14 -15.11
CA ARG A 145 23.33 -9.24 -14.68
C ARG A 145 24.25 -8.85 -13.50
N LYS A 146 24.23 -7.58 -13.04
CA LYS A 146 25.18 -7.07 -12.04
C LYS A 146 24.64 -7.25 -10.62
N TRP A 147 25.52 -7.51 -9.69
CA TRP A 147 25.20 -7.57 -8.27
C TRP A 147 24.84 -6.18 -7.71
N PRO A 148 23.88 -6.10 -6.76
CA PRO A 148 23.60 -4.85 -6.06
C PRO A 148 24.86 -4.30 -5.39
N LYS A 149 25.11 -2.99 -5.48
CA LYS A 149 26.29 -2.36 -4.89
C LYS A 149 26.13 -2.08 -3.41
N THR A 150 24.91 -2.00 -2.89
CA THR A 150 24.58 -1.54 -1.54
C THR A 150 24.42 -2.69 -0.56
N ARG A 151 24.63 -2.42 0.75
CA ARG A 151 24.76 -3.41 1.82
C ARG A 151 23.56 -4.34 1.92
N TYR A 152 22.36 -3.76 2.14
CA TYR A 152 21.16 -4.56 2.42
C TYR A 152 20.61 -5.26 1.18
N ARG A 153 20.68 -4.60 0.03
CA ARG A 153 20.30 -5.24 -1.25
C ARG A 153 21.23 -6.39 -1.60
N ARG A 154 22.55 -6.30 -1.29
CA ARG A 154 23.47 -7.44 -1.37
C ARG A 154 23.05 -8.57 -0.43
N GLN A 155 22.64 -8.24 0.80
CA GLN A 155 22.13 -9.23 1.74
C GLN A 155 20.91 -9.94 1.19
N MET A 156 19.95 -9.21 0.61
CA MET A 156 18.77 -9.80 -0.04
C MET A 156 19.17 -10.73 -1.21
N LYS A 157 20.19 -10.38 -1.98
CA LYS A 157 20.69 -11.24 -3.07
C LYS A 157 21.32 -12.54 -2.55
N ARG A 158 22.07 -12.47 -1.44
CA ARG A 158 22.77 -13.63 -0.86
C ARG A 158 21.86 -14.52 -0.01
N ARG A 159 20.99 -13.92 0.81
CA ARG A 159 20.19 -14.62 1.83
C ARG A 159 18.76 -14.08 1.81
N PHE A 160 17.99 -14.47 0.81
CA PHE A 160 16.57 -14.14 0.76
C PHE A 160 15.77 -15.15 1.58
N HIS A 161 15.14 -14.70 2.64
CA HIS A 161 14.34 -15.53 3.54
C HIS A 161 12.96 -15.80 2.95
N ARG A 162 12.87 -16.76 2.02
CA ARG A 162 11.62 -17.09 1.28
C ARG A 162 10.45 -17.41 2.19
N HIS A 163 10.67 -18.21 3.24
CA HIS A 163 9.62 -18.57 4.19
C HIS A 163 9.03 -17.34 4.89
N VAL A 164 9.90 -16.44 5.38
CA VAL A 164 9.47 -15.19 6.01
C VAL A 164 8.77 -14.29 4.99
N PHE A 165 9.33 -14.16 3.78
CA PHE A 165 8.73 -13.40 2.70
C PHE A 165 7.35 -13.94 2.29
N GLY A 166 7.15 -15.25 2.39
CA GLY A 166 5.87 -15.89 2.15
C GLY A 166 4.74 -15.27 2.98
N GLN A 167 5.02 -14.76 4.20
CA GLN A 167 4.00 -14.08 5.01
C GLN A 167 3.50 -12.76 4.40
N ARG A 168 4.13 -12.23 3.36
CA ARG A 168 3.66 -11.06 2.64
C ARG A 168 2.26 -11.26 2.03
N TRP A 169 1.89 -12.49 1.65
CA TRP A 169 0.57 -12.75 1.11
C TRP A 169 -0.58 -12.37 2.06
N GLN A 170 -0.30 -12.21 3.35
CA GLN A 170 -1.29 -11.76 4.33
C GLN A 170 -1.87 -10.38 3.97
N VAL A 171 -1.06 -9.50 3.35
CA VAL A 171 -1.56 -8.19 2.92
C VAL A 171 -2.59 -8.32 1.78
N GLU A 172 -2.40 -9.29 0.89
CA GLU A 172 -3.36 -9.59 -0.18
C GLU A 172 -4.68 -10.11 0.39
N SER A 173 -4.60 -10.93 1.45
CA SER A 173 -5.77 -11.39 2.20
C SER A 173 -6.51 -10.26 2.89
N VAL A 174 -5.79 -9.27 3.44
CA VAL A 174 -6.37 -8.05 4.01
C VAL A 174 -7.12 -7.27 2.92
N TRP A 175 -6.51 -7.03 1.76
CA TRP A 175 -7.16 -6.30 0.68
C TRP A 175 -8.36 -7.05 0.09
N SER A 176 -8.27 -8.37 -0.03
CA SER A 176 -9.39 -9.20 -0.45
C SER A 176 -10.57 -9.11 0.52
N ARG A 177 -10.32 -9.22 1.82
CA ARG A 177 -11.34 -9.06 2.87
C ARG A 177 -11.92 -7.64 2.87
N HIS A 178 -11.08 -6.63 2.82
CA HIS A 178 -11.47 -5.23 2.77
C HIS A 178 -12.44 -4.97 1.60
N LYS A 179 -12.08 -5.39 0.39
CA LYS A 179 -12.90 -5.21 -0.80
C LYS A 179 -14.21 -6.00 -0.76
N ARG A 180 -14.20 -7.22 -0.23
CA ARG A 180 -15.42 -8.06 -0.11
C ARG A 180 -16.40 -7.54 0.94
N LYS A 181 -15.90 -7.03 2.06
CA LYS A 181 -16.75 -6.59 3.18
C LYS A 181 -17.19 -5.14 3.06
N LEU A 182 -16.33 -4.27 2.54
CA LEU A 182 -16.56 -2.81 2.49
C LEU A 182 -16.74 -2.28 1.06
N GLY A 183 -16.66 -3.16 0.07
CA GLY A 183 -16.79 -2.79 -1.34
C GLY A 183 -15.47 -2.30 -1.96
N TRP A 184 -15.37 -2.45 -3.28
CA TRP A 184 -14.22 -2.02 -4.09
C TRP A 184 -14.48 -0.72 -4.86
N VAL A 185 -15.75 -0.25 -4.88
CA VAL A 185 -16.18 1.00 -5.51
C VAL A 185 -16.46 2.03 -4.42
N LEU A 186 -15.95 3.25 -4.59
CA LEU A 186 -16.23 4.38 -3.71
C LEU A 186 -17.54 5.06 -4.12
N SER A 187 -18.35 5.43 -3.13
CA SER A 187 -19.59 6.19 -3.33
C SER A 187 -19.35 7.67 -3.44
N ALA A 188 -18.30 8.18 -2.81
CA ALA A 188 -17.89 9.57 -2.82
C ALA A 188 -17.44 10.05 -4.22
N LYS A 189 -17.74 11.30 -4.56
CA LYS A 189 -17.51 11.86 -5.90
C LYS A 189 -16.31 12.81 -6.00
N SER A 190 -15.98 13.53 -4.93
CA SER A 190 -14.82 14.42 -4.90
C SER A 190 -13.58 13.72 -4.33
N ASP A 191 -12.40 14.14 -4.72
CA ASP A 191 -11.14 13.55 -4.27
C ASP A 191 -11.01 13.60 -2.74
N ALA A 192 -11.39 14.71 -2.12
CA ALA A 192 -11.37 14.87 -0.67
C ALA A 192 -12.32 13.89 0.03
N THR A 193 -13.57 13.75 -0.45
CA THR A 193 -14.54 12.82 0.11
C THR A 193 -14.19 11.36 -0.15
N GLN A 194 -13.55 11.05 -1.28
CA GLN A 194 -13.02 9.73 -1.58
C GLN A 194 -11.88 9.33 -0.61
N ALA A 195 -10.97 10.27 -0.33
CA ALA A 195 -9.92 10.03 0.66
C ALA A 195 -10.51 9.80 2.05
N TYR A 196 -11.51 10.59 2.44
CA TYR A 196 -12.22 10.41 3.70
C TYR A 196 -12.93 9.05 3.78
N GLU A 197 -13.62 8.64 2.71
CA GLU A 197 -14.27 7.32 2.62
C GLU A 197 -13.24 6.18 2.76
N CYS A 198 -12.06 6.30 2.11
CA CYS A 198 -10.98 5.33 2.25
C CYS A 198 -10.52 5.21 3.71
N HIS A 199 -10.32 6.33 4.40
CA HIS A 199 -9.93 6.33 5.81
C HIS A 199 -10.99 5.70 6.71
N THR A 200 -12.27 6.00 6.47
CA THR A 200 -13.40 5.41 7.20
C THR A 200 -13.43 3.90 7.01
N ARG A 201 -13.26 3.42 5.77
CA ARG A 201 -13.22 1.97 5.47
C ARG A 201 -12.04 1.28 6.15
N ILE A 202 -10.85 1.91 6.23
CA ILE A 202 -9.70 1.39 6.95
C ILE A 202 -10.02 1.25 8.46
N MET A 203 -10.65 2.26 9.04
CA MET A 203 -11.07 2.22 10.45
C MET A 203 -12.11 1.12 10.69
N THR A 204 -13.12 1.03 9.83
CA THR A 204 -14.14 -0.03 9.89
C THR A 204 -13.53 -1.41 9.82
N HIS A 205 -12.57 -1.63 8.90
CA HIS A 205 -11.85 -2.89 8.79
C HIS A 205 -11.17 -3.29 10.12
N ASN A 206 -10.45 -2.35 10.73
CA ASN A 206 -9.78 -2.60 12.00
C ASN A 206 -10.79 -2.87 13.14
N LEU A 207 -11.87 -2.10 13.21
CA LEU A 207 -12.91 -2.30 14.22
C LEU A 207 -13.59 -3.66 14.07
N MET A 208 -13.88 -4.09 12.83
CA MET A 208 -14.44 -5.42 12.58
C MET A 208 -13.52 -6.55 13.06
N LEU A 209 -12.20 -6.42 12.86
CA LEU A 209 -11.24 -7.41 13.36
C LEU A 209 -11.18 -7.44 14.90
N LEU A 210 -11.31 -6.29 15.54
CA LEU A 210 -11.27 -6.21 17.01
C LEU A 210 -12.59 -6.63 17.67
N ALA A 211 -13.70 -6.59 16.96
CA ALA A 211 -15.00 -6.99 17.46
C ALA A 211 -15.27 -8.50 17.30
N TYR A 212 -14.66 -9.15 16.35
CA TYR A 212 -14.94 -10.56 16.00
C TYR A 212 -13.69 -11.47 16.04
N GLY A 213 -12.54 -10.95 16.45
CA GLY A 213 -11.32 -11.72 16.70
C GLY A 213 -11.08 -11.86 18.18
#